data_526a6a2e5a31d7d6ab11f4d75c1a5fcd
#
_entry.id   526a6a2e5a31d7d6ab11f4d75c1a5fcd
#
_cell.length_a   1.000
_cell.length_b   1.000
_cell.length_c   1.000
_cell.angle_alpha   90.00
_cell.angle_beta   90.00
_cell.angle_gamma   90.00
#
_symmetry.space_group_name_H-M   'P 1'
#
loop_
_entity.id
_entity.type
_entity.pdbx_description
1 polymer ?
#
loop_
_entity_poly.entity_id
_entity_poly.type
_entity_poly.pdbx_seq_one_letter_code
_entity_poly.pdbx_strand_id
1 'polypeptide(L)'
;AIVYHIAKLMKAKGFDMPRHMTFSGNGSKVLNILSTNDATLVRLTKIIFEEIYAQSYSIDGLDIIRPANSKESTCKGGIILTPFQSQDYGEIKDMKTILIGTDNEKFADVHMTYNDVTEADLDSVVDVIKEYIEFTFKLDKKFSFYDNFDVDRSIMNKVKDLCYRDIRTYLENGLAIKKSEIAQDGADDNLEETLFFYPLVGIINAVVRNIYQM
;
A
#
# COMPACT_ATOMS: atom_id res chain seq x y z
N ALA A 1 -0.67 -4.25 -2.97
CA ALA A 1 -0.97 -3.39 -1.81
C ALA A 1 -0.30 -2.02 -1.93
N ILE A 2 1.06 -1.91 -1.93
CA ILE A 2 1.79 -0.62 -1.92
C ILE A 2 1.37 0.30 -3.07
N VAL A 3 1.41 -0.17 -4.31
CA VAL A 3 1.01 0.64 -5.49
C VAL A 3 -0.45 1.05 -5.42
N TYR A 4 -1.33 0.15 -4.97
CA TYR A 4 -2.74 0.47 -4.77
C TYR A 4 -2.93 1.60 -3.74
N HIS A 5 -2.27 1.49 -2.59
CA HIS A 5 -2.36 2.47 -1.53
C HIS A 5 -1.83 3.84 -1.98
N ILE A 6 -0.67 3.87 -2.66
CA ILE A 6 -0.11 5.09 -3.24
C ILE A 6 -1.10 5.73 -4.24
N ALA A 7 -1.68 4.94 -5.13
CA ALA A 7 -2.62 5.47 -6.12
C ALA A 7 -3.89 6.05 -5.47
N LYS A 8 -4.41 5.41 -4.41
CA LYS A 8 -5.54 5.93 -3.62
C LYS A 8 -5.19 7.26 -2.96
N LEU A 9 -4.02 7.34 -2.30
CA LEU A 9 -3.56 8.57 -1.65
C LEU A 9 -3.34 9.71 -2.65
N MET A 10 -2.68 9.44 -3.77
CA MET A 10 -2.45 10.45 -4.81
C MET A 10 -3.77 11.00 -5.34
N LYS A 11 -4.74 10.11 -5.63
CA LYS A 11 -6.07 10.53 -6.08
C LYS A 11 -6.79 11.37 -5.03
N ALA A 12 -6.78 10.95 -3.76
CA ALA A 12 -7.40 11.67 -2.65
C ALA A 12 -6.83 13.08 -2.49
N LYS A 13 -5.53 13.24 -2.76
CA LYS A 13 -4.85 14.55 -2.72
C LYS A 13 -5.00 15.36 -4.01
N GLY A 14 -5.74 14.87 -4.99
CA GLY A 14 -5.93 15.57 -6.27
C GLY A 14 -4.70 15.59 -7.17
N PHE A 15 -3.72 14.71 -6.94
CA PHE A 15 -2.57 14.57 -7.84
C PHE A 15 -2.96 13.83 -9.12
N ASP A 16 -2.33 14.19 -10.22
CA ASP A 16 -2.44 13.46 -11.48
C ASP A 16 -1.76 12.10 -11.40
N MET A 17 -2.13 11.20 -12.32
CA MET A 17 -1.44 9.91 -12.47
C MET A 17 0.05 10.14 -12.78
N PRO A 18 0.98 9.44 -12.10
CA PRO A 18 2.40 9.66 -12.28
C PRO A 18 2.87 9.20 -13.67
N ARG A 19 3.79 9.93 -14.29
CA ARG A 19 4.48 9.49 -15.50
C ARG A 19 5.69 8.61 -15.21
N HIS A 20 6.27 8.77 -14.03
CA HIS A 20 7.45 8.00 -13.61
C HIS A 20 7.25 7.49 -12.19
N MET A 21 7.63 6.23 -11.96
CA MET A 21 7.71 5.65 -10.62
C MET A 21 9.11 5.06 -10.42
N THR A 22 9.77 5.48 -9.34
CA THR A 22 11.09 4.96 -8.98
C THR A 22 10.98 4.02 -7.80
N PHE A 23 11.48 2.81 -7.97
CA PHE A 23 11.63 1.85 -6.89
C PHE A 23 13.10 1.78 -6.48
N SER A 24 13.44 2.39 -5.36
CA SER A 24 14.80 2.45 -4.82
C SER A 24 14.92 1.68 -3.50
N GLY A 25 16.16 1.51 -3.04
CA GLY A 25 16.46 0.77 -1.82
C GLY A 25 16.45 -0.75 -2.00
N ASN A 26 16.99 -1.48 -1.02
CA ASN A 26 17.09 -2.94 -1.09
C ASN A 26 15.71 -3.64 -1.13
N GLY A 27 14.68 -3.05 -0.52
CA GLY A 27 13.31 -3.56 -0.54
C GLY A 27 12.72 -3.64 -1.95
N SER A 28 13.21 -2.81 -2.90
CA SER A 28 12.73 -2.85 -4.29
C SER A 28 13.02 -4.18 -5.00
N LYS A 29 13.97 -4.96 -4.51
CA LYS A 29 14.28 -6.31 -5.03
C LYS A 29 13.12 -7.29 -4.89
N VAL A 30 12.19 -7.04 -3.97
CA VAL A 30 10.97 -7.86 -3.82
C VAL A 30 10.12 -7.85 -5.09
N LEU A 31 10.20 -6.81 -5.91
CA LEU A 31 9.51 -6.75 -7.20
C LEU A 31 9.94 -7.87 -8.16
N ASN A 32 11.16 -8.41 -8.02
CA ASN A 32 11.63 -9.53 -8.83
C ASN A 32 10.85 -10.83 -8.55
N ILE A 33 10.17 -10.94 -7.41
CA ILE A 33 9.26 -12.06 -7.12
C ILE A 33 8.04 -11.99 -8.04
N LEU A 34 7.56 -10.77 -8.36
CA LEU A 34 6.43 -10.58 -9.27
C LEU A 34 6.87 -10.74 -10.73
N SER A 35 7.93 -10.07 -11.11
CA SER A 35 8.54 -10.17 -12.44
C SER A 35 9.92 -9.52 -12.46
N THR A 36 10.84 -10.15 -13.19
CA THR A 36 12.11 -9.54 -13.58
C THR A 36 11.96 -8.65 -14.84
N ASN A 37 10.82 -8.75 -15.53
CA ASN A 37 10.52 -7.97 -16.73
C ASN A 37 9.81 -6.67 -16.36
N ASP A 38 10.46 -5.55 -16.62
CA ASP A 38 9.94 -4.22 -16.34
C ASP A 38 8.62 -3.93 -17.09
N ALA A 39 8.44 -4.45 -18.30
CA ALA A 39 7.19 -4.28 -19.04
C ALA A 39 5.99 -4.89 -18.31
N THR A 40 6.16 -6.02 -17.62
CA THR A 40 5.11 -6.63 -16.80
C THR A 40 4.78 -5.75 -15.59
N LEU A 41 5.81 -5.22 -14.91
CA LEU A 41 5.61 -4.33 -13.77
C LEU A 41 4.95 -3.01 -14.19
N VAL A 42 5.37 -2.43 -15.32
CA VAL A 42 4.72 -1.24 -15.91
C VAL A 42 3.25 -1.53 -16.18
N ARG A 43 2.93 -2.64 -16.86
CA ARG A 43 1.55 -3.02 -17.20
C ARG A 43 0.69 -3.17 -15.93
N LEU A 44 1.19 -3.87 -14.90
CA LEU A 44 0.48 -4.07 -13.65
C LEU A 44 0.22 -2.73 -12.95
N THR A 45 1.24 -1.90 -12.85
CA THR A 45 1.15 -0.58 -12.21
C THR A 45 0.17 0.33 -12.95
N LYS A 46 0.25 0.38 -14.30
CA LYS A 46 -0.71 1.15 -15.12
C LYS A 46 -2.15 0.76 -14.85
N ILE A 47 -2.45 -0.53 -14.89
CA ILE A 47 -3.83 -1.02 -14.65
C ILE A 47 -4.33 -0.61 -13.27
N ILE A 48 -3.47 -0.66 -12.23
CA ILE A 48 -3.87 -0.23 -10.89
C ILE A 48 -4.25 1.25 -10.87
N PHE A 49 -3.42 2.11 -11.45
CA PHE A 49 -3.71 3.54 -11.52
C PHE A 49 -4.95 3.83 -12.38
N GLU A 50 -5.05 3.23 -13.56
CA GLU A 50 -6.19 3.42 -14.47
C GLU A 50 -7.52 3.02 -13.83
N GLU A 51 -7.57 1.91 -13.11
CA GLU A 51 -8.78 1.49 -12.39
C GLU A 51 -9.14 2.44 -11.24
N ILE A 52 -8.15 2.90 -10.47
CA ILE A 52 -8.39 3.80 -9.34
C ILE A 52 -8.82 5.18 -9.82
N TYR A 53 -8.17 5.71 -10.85
CA TYR A 53 -8.50 7.03 -11.40
C TYR A 53 -9.71 7.01 -12.35
N ALA A 54 -10.14 5.84 -12.80
CA ALA A 54 -11.14 5.67 -13.87
C ALA A 54 -10.74 6.42 -15.15
N GLN A 55 -9.45 6.44 -15.46
CA GLN A 55 -8.84 7.17 -16.58
C GLN A 55 -7.69 6.34 -17.16
N SER A 56 -7.56 6.32 -18.49
CA SER A 56 -6.45 5.67 -19.16
C SER A 56 -5.22 6.57 -19.25
N TYR A 57 -4.04 5.96 -19.20
CA TYR A 57 -2.80 6.69 -19.51
C TYR A 57 -2.78 7.15 -20.97
N SER A 58 -2.15 8.32 -21.20
CA SER A 58 -1.79 8.78 -22.54
C SER A 58 -0.76 7.85 -23.20
N ILE A 59 -0.49 8.09 -24.48
CA ILE A 59 0.44 7.28 -25.30
C ILE A 59 1.82 7.17 -24.64
N ASP A 60 2.32 8.26 -24.03
CA ASP A 60 3.62 8.31 -23.35
C ASP A 60 3.69 7.45 -22.07
N GLY A 61 2.54 7.12 -21.51
CA GLY A 61 2.39 6.10 -20.51
C GLY A 61 3.07 6.37 -19.17
N LEU A 62 3.41 5.28 -18.50
CA LEU A 62 4.11 5.22 -17.21
C LEU A 62 5.45 4.52 -17.42
N ASP A 63 6.53 5.11 -16.91
CA ASP A 63 7.83 4.47 -16.81
C ASP A 63 8.12 4.02 -15.39
N ILE A 64 8.70 2.82 -15.26
CA ILE A 64 9.23 2.32 -13.99
C ILE A 64 10.77 2.39 -14.04
N ILE A 65 11.32 3.13 -13.09
CA ILE A 65 12.75 3.32 -12.95
C ILE A 65 13.26 2.46 -11.78
N ARG A 66 14.16 1.53 -12.09
CA ARG A 66 14.85 0.71 -11.11
C ARG A 66 16.35 1.00 -11.17
N PRO A 67 16.90 1.76 -10.22
CA PRO A 67 18.32 2.07 -10.23
C PRO A 67 19.17 0.80 -10.10
N ALA A 68 20.24 0.67 -10.88
CA ALA A 68 21.16 -0.47 -10.82
C ALA A 68 21.75 -0.67 -9.41
N ASN A 69 22.07 0.46 -8.74
CA ASN A 69 22.56 0.51 -7.37
C ASN A 69 21.53 1.17 -6.44
N SER A 70 20.45 0.45 -6.14
CA SER A 70 19.31 0.97 -5.38
C SER A 70 19.72 1.57 -4.02
N LYS A 71 20.74 1.01 -3.35
CA LYS A 71 21.22 1.51 -2.04
C LYS A 71 21.97 2.84 -2.17
N GLU A 72 22.80 3.01 -3.20
CA GLU A 72 23.57 4.23 -3.42
C GLU A 72 22.71 5.36 -3.97
N SER A 73 21.67 5.05 -4.73
CA SER A 73 20.82 6.04 -5.38
C SER A 73 20.13 6.96 -4.38
N THR A 74 19.69 6.44 -3.22
CA THR A 74 19.08 7.24 -2.16
C THR A 74 20.10 8.21 -1.56
N CYS A 75 21.32 7.73 -1.27
CA CYS A 75 22.38 8.58 -0.72
C CYS A 75 22.81 9.65 -1.72
N LYS A 76 23.00 9.28 -3.00
CA LYS A 76 23.37 10.22 -4.06
C LYS A 76 22.28 11.26 -4.30
N GLY A 77 21.01 10.85 -4.28
CA GLY A 77 19.86 11.76 -4.38
C GLY A 77 19.84 12.79 -3.25
N GLY A 78 20.07 12.37 -2.01
CA GLY A 78 20.15 13.27 -0.88
C GLY A 78 21.27 14.32 -1.03
N ILE A 79 22.44 13.91 -1.51
CA ILE A 79 23.57 14.83 -1.74
C ILE A 79 23.24 15.85 -2.87
N ILE A 80 22.60 15.40 -3.93
CA ILE A 80 22.25 16.27 -5.08
C ILE A 80 21.15 17.27 -4.69
N LEU A 81 20.18 16.86 -3.88
CA LEU A 81 19.05 17.71 -3.48
C LEU A 81 19.38 18.70 -2.38
N THR A 82 20.47 18.50 -1.62
CA THR A 82 20.87 19.42 -0.55
C THR A 82 20.91 20.90 -0.97
N PRO A 83 21.34 21.29 -2.16
CA PRO A 83 21.29 22.69 -2.62
C PRO A 83 19.87 23.21 -2.93
N PHE A 84 18.87 22.31 -3.10
CA PHE A 84 17.49 22.64 -3.45
C PHE A 84 16.52 22.63 -2.26
N GLN A 85 17.02 22.47 -1.05
CA GLN A 85 16.20 22.41 0.18
C GLN A 85 15.43 23.70 0.51
N SER A 86 15.53 24.74 -0.30
CA SER A 86 14.73 25.95 -0.15
C SER A 86 13.37 25.90 -0.86
N GLN A 87 13.02 24.81 -1.53
CA GLN A 87 11.65 24.61 -2.00
C GLN A 87 10.84 24.04 -0.85
N ASP A 88 9.99 24.89 -0.32
CA ASP A 88 8.94 24.55 0.63
C ASP A 88 8.03 23.49 0.00
N TYR A 89 8.36 22.23 0.21
CA TYR A 89 7.42 21.13 -0.04
C TYR A 89 6.33 21.33 0.99
N GLY A 90 5.25 22.01 0.58
CA GLY A 90 4.17 22.39 1.46
C GLY A 90 3.83 21.26 2.44
N GLU A 91 3.65 21.60 3.71
CA GLU A 91 3.30 20.66 4.75
C GLU A 91 2.21 19.71 4.27
N ILE A 92 2.38 18.42 4.54
CA ILE A 92 1.35 17.43 4.27
C ILE A 92 0.19 17.74 5.22
N LYS A 93 -0.81 18.44 4.71
CA LYS A 93 -1.89 19.01 5.51
C LYS A 93 -2.92 17.98 6.01
N ASP A 94 -2.94 16.78 5.45
CA ASP A 94 -3.92 15.76 5.80
C ASP A 94 -3.22 14.47 6.22
N MET A 95 -2.71 14.48 7.43
CA MET A 95 -2.00 13.34 8.01
C MET A 95 -2.95 12.14 8.20
N LYS A 96 -4.22 12.35 8.52
CA LYS A 96 -5.15 11.25 8.79
C LYS A 96 -5.47 10.45 7.54
N THR A 97 -5.68 11.07 6.38
CA THR A 97 -5.86 10.36 5.11
C THR A 97 -4.65 9.48 4.80
N ILE A 98 -3.43 9.99 5.01
CA ILE A 98 -2.20 9.24 4.75
C ILE A 98 -2.07 8.07 5.72
N LEU A 99 -2.28 8.30 7.01
CA LEU A 99 -2.02 7.32 8.06
C LEU A 99 -3.04 6.18 8.09
N ILE A 100 -4.30 6.43 7.81
CA ILE A 100 -5.36 5.42 7.82
C ILE A 100 -5.87 5.04 6.43
N GLY A 101 -5.39 5.69 5.37
CA GLY A 101 -5.73 5.36 3.98
C GLY A 101 -7.15 5.73 3.58
N THR A 102 -7.77 6.71 4.24
CA THR A 102 -9.12 7.20 3.94
C THR A 102 -9.11 8.60 3.36
N ASP A 103 -10.16 8.97 2.60
CA ASP A 103 -10.32 10.29 1.97
C ASP A 103 -10.95 11.32 2.93
N ASN A 104 -10.86 11.12 4.23
CA ASN A 104 -11.60 11.90 5.19
C ASN A 104 -10.98 13.29 5.42
N GLU A 105 -11.50 14.30 4.73
CA GLU A 105 -11.04 15.70 4.80
C GLU A 105 -11.21 16.35 6.19
N LYS A 106 -12.00 15.75 7.08
CA LYS A 106 -12.34 16.35 8.38
C LYS A 106 -11.17 16.44 9.36
N PHE A 107 -10.03 15.81 9.02
CA PHE A 107 -8.90 15.66 9.93
C PHE A 107 -7.59 16.26 9.39
N ALA A 108 -7.70 17.22 8.47
CA ALA A 108 -6.56 18.02 8.07
C ALA A 108 -5.94 18.71 9.29
N ASP A 109 -4.62 18.71 9.36
CA ASP A 109 -3.81 19.43 10.38
C ASP A 109 -3.84 18.86 11.82
N VAL A 110 -4.30 17.63 12.05
CA VAL A 110 -4.30 17.02 13.39
C VAL A 110 -3.17 16.00 13.52
N HIS A 111 -2.25 16.22 14.45
CA HIS A 111 -1.35 15.17 14.92
C HIS A 111 -2.17 14.09 15.62
N MET A 112 -2.05 12.85 15.15
CA MET A 112 -2.69 11.70 15.75
C MET A 112 -1.66 10.86 16.49
N THR A 113 -2.05 10.43 17.68
CA THR A 113 -1.35 9.36 18.38
C THR A 113 -2.07 8.02 18.16
N TYR A 114 -1.42 6.93 18.51
CA TYR A 114 -2.08 5.62 18.51
C TYR A 114 -3.27 5.53 19.46
N ASN A 115 -3.34 6.42 20.46
CA ASN A 115 -4.44 6.48 21.42
C ASN A 115 -5.65 7.25 20.89
N ASP A 116 -5.45 8.11 19.88
CA ASP A 116 -6.52 8.88 19.25
C ASP A 116 -7.32 8.07 18.22
N VAL A 117 -6.84 6.86 17.88
CA VAL A 117 -7.53 5.96 16.94
C VAL A 117 -8.84 5.50 17.52
N THR A 118 -9.94 5.90 16.91
CA THR A 118 -11.31 5.58 17.33
C THR A 118 -11.85 4.32 16.65
N GLU A 119 -12.95 3.78 17.18
CA GLU A 119 -13.69 2.66 16.55
C GLU A 119 -14.12 3.01 15.11
N ALA A 120 -14.55 4.23 14.86
CA ALA A 120 -14.93 4.69 13.52
C ALA A 120 -13.74 4.71 12.55
N ASP A 121 -12.54 5.01 13.05
CA ASP A 121 -11.33 4.94 12.23
C ASP A 121 -10.99 3.48 11.87
N LEU A 122 -11.13 2.57 12.83
CA LEU A 122 -10.91 1.15 12.59
C LEU A 122 -11.94 0.57 11.60
N ASP A 123 -13.21 0.97 11.69
CA ASP A 123 -14.24 0.58 10.72
C ASP A 123 -13.89 1.10 9.32
N SER A 124 -13.43 2.35 9.22
CA SER A 124 -12.98 2.94 7.96
C SER A 124 -11.81 2.17 7.33
N VAL A 125 -10.83 1.76 8.15
CA VAL A 125 -9.72 0.92 7.67
C VAL A 125 -10.22 -0.45 7.19
N VAL A 126 -11.12 -1.08 7.93
CA VAL A 126 -11.73 -2.37 7.54
C VAL A 126 -12.40 -2.26 6.17
N ASP A 127 -13.15 -1.19 5.92
CA ASP A 127 -13.84 -0.98 4.65
C ASP A 127 -12.86 -0.74 3.51
N VAL A 128 -11.78 0.03 3.72
CA VAL A 128 -10.70 0.21 2.72
C VAL A 128 -10.00 -1.11 2.42
N ILE A 129 -9.80 -1.99 3.41
CA ILE A 129 -9.22 -3.32 3.19
C ILE A 129 -10.16 -4.21 2.40
N LYS A 130 -11.46 -4.20 2.68
CA LYS A 130 -12.45 -4.94 1.87
C LYS A 130 -12.45 -4.46 0.42
N GLU A 131 -12.43 -3.14 0.20
CA GLU A 131 -12.31 -2.56 -1.14
C GLU A 131 -11.02 -3.02 -1.85
N TYR A 132 -9.90 -3.04 -1.14
CA TYR A 132 -8.62 -3.54 -1.67
C TYR A 132 -8.69 -5.04 -2.05
N ILE A 133 -9.30 -5.87 -1.22
CA ILE A 133 -9.49 -7.30 -1.50
C ILE A 133 -10.32 -7.47 -2.78
N GLU A 134 -11.48 -6.81 -2.87
CA GLU A 134 -12.32 -6.85 -4.08
C GLU A 134 -11.55 -6.38 -5.33
N PHE A 135 -10.80 -5.29 -5.19
CA PHE A 135 -9.97 -4.77 -6.26
C PHE A 135 -8.95 -5.82 -6.74
N THR A 136 -8.29 -6.50 -5.80
CA THR A 136 -7.28 -7.53 -6.11
C THR A 136 -7.89 -8.70 -6.88
N PHE A 137 -9.06 -9.20 -6.45
CA PHE A 137 -9.77 -10.27 -7.15
C PHE A 137 -10.37 -9.82 -8.50
N LYS A 138 -10.71 -8.53 -8.63
CA LYS A 138 -11.11 -7.95 -9.91
C LYS A 138 -9.94 -7.87 -10.90
N LEU A 139 -8.74 -7.53 -10.41
CA LEU A 139 -7.52 -7.51 -11.23
C LEU A 139 -7.18 -8.90 -11.77
N ASP A 140 -7.44 -9.97 -11.02
CA ASP A 140 -7.19 -11.31 -11.48
C ASP A 140 -7.89 -11.61 -12.82
N LYS A 141 -9.11 -11.13 -12.99
CA LYS A 141 -9.85 -11.28 -14.28
C LYS A 141 -9.11 -10.65 -15.47
N LYS A 142 -8.25 -9.65 -15.22
CA LYS A 142 -7.46 -8.98 -16.27
C LYS A 142 -6.09 -9.61 -16.49
N PHE A 143 -5.51 -10.19 -15.44
CA PHE A 143 -4.15 -10.75 -15.48
C PHE A 143 -4.10 -12.26 -15.56
N SER A 144 -5.24 -12.94 -15.34
CA SER A 144 -5.33 -14.42 -15.30
C SER A 144 -4.27 -15.03 -14.37
N PHE A 145 -4.13 -14.49 -13.14
CA PHE A 145 -3.16 -15.00 -12.16
C PHE A 145 -3.36 -16.50 -11.89
N TYR A 146 -4.60 -16.97 -11.84
CA TYR A 146 -4.91 -18.38 -11.65
C TYR A 146 -4.28 -19.25 -12.73
N ASP A 147 -4.46 -18.85 -13.99
CA ASP A 147 -3.94 -19.60 -15.14
C ASP A 147 -2.41 -19.56 -15.18
N ASN A 148 -1.81 -18.39 -14.78
CA ASN A 148 -0.36 -18.19 -14.79
C ASN A 148 0.37 -18.95 -13.66
N PHE A 149 -0.31 -19.22 -12.55
CA PHE A 149 0.26 -19.90 -11.39
C PHE A 149 -0.34 -21.29 -11.16
N ASP A 150 -1.14 -21.80 -12.10
CA ASP A 150 -1.81 -23.10 -12.03
C ASP A 150 -2.60 -23.31 -10.72
N VAL A 151 -3.30 -22.26 -10.29
CA VAL A 151 -4.08 -22.27 -9.06
C VAL A 151 -5.53 -22.63 -9.36
N ASP A 152 -6.05 -23.66 -8.70
CA ASP A 152 -7.45 -24.07 -8.83
C ASP A 152 -8.42 -22.97 -8.36
N ARG A 153 -9.48 -22.74 -9.13
CA ARG A 153 -10.49 -21.72 -8.81
C ARG A 153 -11.21 -21.98 -7.48
N SER A 154 -11.34 -23.22 -7.08
CA SER A 154 -11.95 -23.57 -5.79
C SER A 154 -11.06 -23.11 -4.62
N ILE A 155 -9.76 -23.21 -4.76
CA ILE A 155 -8.78 -22.70 -3.79
C ILE A 155 -8.93 -21.20 -3.67
N MET A 156 -9.05 -20.49 -4.79
CA MET A 156 -9.17 -19.05 -4.78
C MET A 156 -10.45 -18.52 -4.14
N ASN A 157 -11.57 -19.21 -4.32
CA ASN A 157 -12.79 -18.84 -3.60
C ASN A 157 -12.59 -18.96 -2.08
N LYS A 158 -11.95 -20.06 -1.61
CA LYS A 158 -11.60 -20.22 -0.21
C LYS A 158 -10.62 -19.14 0.28
N VAL A 159 -9.62 -18.80 -0.55
CA VAL A 159 -8.68 -17.69 -0.25
C VAL A 159 -9.44 -16.37 -0.12
N LYS A 160 -10.37 -16.08 -1.01
CA LYS A 160 -11.21 -14.88 -0.94
C LYS A 160 -11.99 -14.84 0.39
N ASP A 161 -12.66 -15.91 0.75
CA ASP A 161 -13.43 -16.01 1.99
C ASP A 161 -12.53 -15.83 3.23
N LEU A 162 -11.31 -16.38 3.21
CA LEU A 162 -10.31 -16.19 4.26
C LEU A 162 -9.86 -14.73 4.36
N CYS A 163 -9.68 -14.04 3.24
CA CYS A 163 -9.29 -12.64 3.23
C CYS A 163 -10.32 -11.72 3.89
N TYR A 164 -11.61 -12.06 3.83
CA TYR A 164 -12.68 -11.28 4.48
C TYR A 164 -12.89 -11.62 5.95
N ARG A 165 -12.45 -12.80 6.36
CA ARG A 165 -12.59 -13.24 7.74
C ARG A 165 -11.62 -12.47 8.62
N ASP A 166 -12.04 -12.08 9.78
CA ASP A 166 -11.19 -11.58 10.87
C ASP A 166 -10.35 -10.31 10.54
N ILE A 167 -10.68 -9.53 9.48
CA ILE A 167 -9.96 -8.29 9.13
C ILE A 167 -9.84 -7.38 10.35
N ARG A 168 -10.95 -7.17 11.06
CA ARG A 168 -10.99 -6.33 12.26
C ARG A 168 -10.05 -6.85 13.35
N THR A 169 -10.09 -8.14 13.63
CA THR A 169 -9.22 -8.78 14.62
C THR A 169 -7.73 -8.64 14.27
N TYR A 170 -7.38 -8.79 12.99
CA TYR A 170 -5.99 -8.60 12.56
C TYR A 170 -5.54 -7.15 12.69
N LEU A 171 -6.41 -6.19 12.41
CA LEU A 171 -6.14 -4.77 12.58
C LEU A 171 -5.90 -4.44 14.07
N GLU A 172 -6.80 -4.86 14.95
CA GLU A 172 -6.69 -4.64 16.38
C GLU A 172 -5.45 -5.29 16.99
N ASN A 173 -5.12 -6.51 16.57
CA ASN A 173 -3.90 -7.20 17.00
C ASN A 173 -2.64 -6.45 16.55
N GLY A 174 -2.58 -6.00 15.30
CA GLY A 174 -1.45 -5.21 14.79
C GLY A 174 -1.28 -3.90 15.57
N LEU A 175 -2.38 -3.21 15.85
CA LEU A 175 -2.38 -1.99 16.64
C LEU A 175 -1.95 -2.23 18.11
N ALA A 176 -2.41 -3.33 18.71
CA ALA A 176 -2.02 -3.69 20.07
C ALA A 176 -0.52 -4.03 20.18
N ILE A 177 0.03 -4.74 19.20
CA ILE A 177 1.47 -5.03 19.14
C ILE A 177 2.26 -3.72 19.08
N LYS A 178 1.87 -2.80 18.19
CA LYS A 178 2.57 -1.51 18.03
C LYS A 178 2.51 -0.66 19.30
N LYS A 179 1.35 -0.56 19.94
CA LYS A 179 1.20 0.13 21.24
C LYS A 179 2.08 -0.49 22.32
N SER A 180 2.23 -1.81 22.33
CA SER A 180 3.11 -2.50 23.28
C SER A 180 4.58 -2.21 23.02
N GLU A 181 5.03 -2.16 21.75
CA GLU A 181 6.39 -1.80 21.37
C GLU A 181 6.72 -0.38 21.83
N ILE A 182 5.85 0.59 21.54
CA ILE A 182 6.01 1.98 21.95
C ILE A 182 6.13 2.10 23.49
N ALA A 183 5.27 1.39 24.23
CA ALA A 183 5.29 1.41 25.68
C ALA A 183 6.59 0.82 26.28
N GLN A 184 7.20 -0.16 25.61
CA GLN A 184 8.45 -0.78 26.04
C GLN A 184 9.68 0.10 25.73
N ASP A 185 9.69 0.71 24.55
CA ASP A 185 10.84 1.46 24.06
C ASP A 185 10.84 2.92 24.55
N GLY A 186 9.74 3.40 25.17
CA GLY A 186 9.57 4.80 25.58
C GLY A 186 9.57 5.76 24.39
N ALA A 187 9.22 5.23 23.21
CA ALA A 187 9.16 6.01 21.97
C ALA A 187 7.93 6.94 21.97
N ASP A 188 7.97 7.92 21.06
CA ASP A 188 6.84 8.80 20.79
C ASP A 188 5.62 7.95 20.33
N ASP A 189 4.45 8.26 20.85
CA ASP A 189 3.20 7.57 20.50
C ASP A 189 2.50 8.14 19.25
N ASN A 190 3.17 9.04 18.54
CA ASN A 190 2.67 9.57 17.27
C ASN A 190 2.42 8.48 16.25
N LEU A 191 1.31 8.60 15.55
CA LEU A 191 0.94 7.68 14.48
C LEU A 191 1.72 8.03 13.20
N GLU A 192 2.86 7.37 12.98
CA GLU A 192 3.78 7.65 11.88
C GLU A 192 3.55 6.78 10.63
N GLU A 193 2.74 5.73 10.76
CA GLU A 193 2.51 4.77 9.68
C GLU A 193 1.03 4.52 9.41
N THR A 194 0.70 4.19 8.16
CA THR A 194 -0.69 3.90 7.79
C THR A 194 -1.19 2.59 8.39
N LEU A 195 -2.37 2.61 8.98
CA LEU A 195 -3.04 1.41 9.51
C LEU A 195 -3.49 0.43 8.42
N PHE A 196 -3.45 0.85 7.16
CA PHE A 196 -3.82 0.02 6.00
C PHE A 196 -3.05 -1.31 5.93
N PHE A 197 -1.78 -1.33 6.35
CA PHE A 197 -0.96 -2.54 6.25
C PHE A 197 -1.12 -3.50 7.43
N TYR A 198 -1.64 -3.08 8.56
CA TYR A 198 -1.74 -3.91 9.77
C TYR A 198 -2.57 -5.18 9.56
N PRO A 199 -3.80 -5.14 9.02
CA PRO A 199 -4.57 -6.36 8.80
C PRO A 199 -4.00 -7.24 7.68
N LEU A 200 -3.27 -6.68 6.72
CA LEU A 200 -2.73 -7.45 5.59
C LEU A 200 -1.73 -8.52 6.04
N VAL A 201 -0.94 -8.28 7.07
CA VAL A 201 0.00 -9.26 7.63
C VAL A 201 -0.76 -10.47 8.17
N GLY A 202 -1.82 -10.23 8.94
CA GLY A 202 -2.68 -11.29 9.49
C GLY A 202 -3.39 -12.08 8.38
N ILE A 203 -3.95 -11.40 7.40
CA ILE A 203 -4.62 -11.98 6.24
C ILE A 203 -3.67 -12.89 5.46
N ILE A 204 -2.47 -12.41 5.11
CA ILE A 204 -1.47 -13.20 4.38
C ILE A 204 -1.08 -14.44 5.17
N ASN A 205 -0.82 -14.31 6.47
CA ASN A 205 -0.48 -15.43 7.32
C ASN A 205 -1.61 -16.48 7.39
N ALA A 206 -2.85 -16.04 7.48
CA ALA A 206 -4.02 -16.94 7.48
C ALA A 206 -4.16 -17.69 6.15
N VAL A 207 -4.01 -16.98 5.03
CA VAL A 207 -4.06 -17.57 3.69
C VAL A 207 -2.94 -18.60 3.50
N VAL A 208 -1.69 -18.25 3.84
CA VAL A 208 -0.54 -19.17 3.71
C VAL A 208 -0.75 -20.43 4.54
N ARG A 209 -1.14 -20.31 5.82
CA ARG A 209 -1.37 -21.46 6.69
C ARG A 209 -2.46 -22.39 6.14
N ASN A 210 -3.53 -21.83 5.59
CA ASN A 210 -4.63 -22.65 5.06
C ASN A 210 -4.26 -23.35 3.74
N ILE A 211 -3.47 -22.68 2.87
CA ILE A 211 -2.99 -23.32 1.62
C ILE A 211 -2.05 -24.50 1.94
N TYR A 212 -1.16 -24.35 2.93
CA TYR A 212 -0.24 -25.44 3.30
C TYR A 212 -0.94 -26.64 3.98
N GLN A 213 -2.18 -26.47 4.45
CA GLN A 213 -2.96 -27.55 5.07
C GLN A 213 -3.91 -28.26 4.07
N MET A 214 -3.94 -27.82 2.84
CA MET A 214 -4.70 -28.44 1.75
C MET A 214 -3.86 -29.43 0.96
#